data_d432b73894cd438631777094a5cc50fb
#
_entry.id   d432b73894cd438631777094a5cc50fb
#
_cell.length_a   1.000
_cell.length_b   1.000
_cell.length_c   1.000
_cell.angle_alpha   90.00
_cell.angle_beta   90.00
_cell.angle_gamma   90.00
#
_symmetry.space_group_name_H-M   'P 1'
#
loop_
_entity.id
_entity.type
_entity.pdbx_description
1 polymer ?
#
loop_
_entity_poly.entity_id
_entity_poly.type
_entity_poly.pdbx_seq_one_letter_code
_entity_poly.pdbx_strand_id
1 'polypeptide(L)'
;MIDAHQHFWQLSQPFDYTWLDSPDLEAIRRDYLPSDLKPHLDATGVRQSIFVQTQHNIEENRWVLRMAEETDWLVGVVGWVDLASEMCEEQLLEFKDHPKFVGVRHVTHDEPDDDFIVRPGVLRGLKVLEKHGVPFDLLFHVRHLKHADRLARELPGLLMVIDHLAKPRIRDRSVDDWLPQLK
;
A
#
# COMPACT_ATOMS: atom_id res chain seq x y z
N MET A 1 11.12 -6.54 16.78
CA MET A 1 10.49 -7.02 15.53
C MET A 1 9.44 -5.99 15.13
N ILE A 2 9.30 -5.71 13.83
CA ILE A 2 8.31 -4.80 13.25
C ILE A 2 7.37 -5.64 12.41
N ASP A 3 6.07 -5.43 12.55
CA ASP A 3 5.05 -5.84 11.59
C ASP A 3 5.02 -4.78 10.48
N ALA A 4 5.50 -5.14 9.30
CA ALA A 4 5.72 -4.19 8.21
C ALA A 4 4.46 -3.94 7.35
N HIS A 5 3.34 -4.62 7.61
CA HIS A 5 2.16 -4.52 6.76
C HIS A 5 0.89 -4.93 7.48
N GLN A 6 0.11 -3.96 7.93
CA GLN A 6 -1.22 -4.17 8.47
C GLN A 6 -2.15 -3.02 8.06
N HIS A 7 -3.44 -3.20 8.28
CA HIS A 7 -4.48 -2.27 7.93
C HIS A 7 -5.37 -1.95 9.12
N PHE A 8 -5.85 -0.70 9.19
CA PHE A 8 -6.96 -0.31 10.04
C PHE A 8 -8.12 0.17 9.17
N TRP A 9 -9.33 -0.02 9.64
CA TRP A 9 -10.52 0.58 9.07
C TRP A 9 -11.60 0.76 10.13
N GLN A 10 -12.45 1.74 9.90
CA GLN A 10 -13.58 2.04 10.75
C GLN A 10 -14.80 2.33 9.88
N LEU A 11 -15.83 1.49 9.98
CA LEU A 11 -16.97 1.51 9.05
C LEU A 11 -17.80 2.80 9.10
N SER A 12 -17.66 3.58 10.17
CA SER A 12 -18.30 4.90 10.30
C SER A 12 -17.54 6.03 9.59
N GLN A 13 -16.32 5.80 9.10
CA GLN A 13 -15.62 6.77 8.30
C GLN A 13 -16.26 6.90 6.91
N PRO A 14 -16.21 8.08 6.28
CA PRO A 14 -16.77 8.31 4.95
C PRO A 14 -15.87 7.77 3.82
N PHE A 15 -15.44 6.50 3.97
CA PHE A 15 -14.58 5.81 3.00
C PHE A 15 -15.35 4.71 2.28
N ASP A 16 -14.82 4.27 1.14
CA ASP A 16 -15.39 3.16 0.39
C ASP A 16 -14.94 1.82 0.98
N TYR A 17 -15.87 1.13 1.64
CA TYR A 17 -15.68 -0.21 2.19
C TYR A 17 -16.44 -1.29 1.42
N THR A 18 -16.86 -1.03 0.19
CA THR A 18 -17.62 -1.99 -0.64
C THR A 18 -16.85 -3.30 -0.87
N TRP A 19 -15.52 -3.28 -0.79
CA TRP A 19 -14.70 -4.49 -0.81
C TRP A 19 -14.99 -5.46 0.35
N LEU A 20 -15.54 -4.98 1.47
CA LEU A 20 -15.99 -5.81 2.61
C LEU A 20 -17.39 -6.41 2.42
N ASP A 21 -18.12 -6.05 1.35
CA ASP A 21 -19.48 -6.55 1.12
C ASP A 21 -19.49 -7.99 0.58
N SER A 22 -18.33 -8.55 0.22
CA SER A 22 -18.21 -9.95 -0.18
C SER A 22 -18.57 -10.88 0.98
N PRO A 23 -19.41 -11.91 0.77
CA PRO A 23 -19.73 -12.91 1.80
C PRO A 23 -18.52 -13.59 2.41
N ASP A 24 -17.44 -13.75 1.65
CA ASP A 24 -16.19 -14.34 2.14
C ASP A 24 -15.46 -13.45 3.16
N LEU A 25 -15.81 -12.16 3.23
CA LEU A 25 -15.21 -11.17 4.12
C LEU A 25 -16.12 -10.75 5.30
N GLU A 26 -17.31 -11.36 5.44
CA GLU A 26 -18.26 -11.06 6.50
C GLU A 26 -17.62 -11.14 7.90
N ALA A 27 -16.72 -12.11 8.11
CA ALA A 27 -16.04 -12.30 9.39
C ALA A 27 -15.14 -11.12 9.80
N ILE A 28 -14.70 -10.31 8.85
CA ILE A 28 -13.86 -9.11 9.09
C ILE A 28 -14.60 -7.80 8.85
N ARG A 29 -15.91 -7.83 8.59
CA ARG A 29 -16.74 -6.64 8.39
C ARG A 29 -17.13 -5.98 9.71
N ARG A 30 -16.14 -5.48 10.41
CA ARG A 30 -16.25 -4.70 11.65
C ARG A 30 -15.11 -3.70 11.71
N ASP A 31 -15.12 -2.81 12.67
CA ASP A 31 -14.00 -1.91 12.94
C ASP A 31 -12.75 -2.70 13.35
N TYR A 32 -11.59 -2.27 12.85
CA TYR A 32 -10.27 -2.72 13.27
C TYR A 32 -9.40 -1.48 13.52
N LEU A 33 -9.06 -1.26 14.78
CA LEU A 33 -8.36 -0.07 15.27
C LEU A 33 -7.09 -0.48 16.03
N PRO A 34 -6.22 0.46 16.39
CA PRO A 34 -5.01 0.17 17.17
C PRO A 34 -5.26 -0.63 18.44
N SER A 35 -6.38 -0.39 19.13
CA SER A 35 -6.77 -1.14 20.33
C SER A 35 -7.04 -2.63 20.08
N ASP A 36 -7.46 -3.00 18.86
CA ASP A 36 -7.67 -4.40 18.47
C ASP A 36 -6.33 -5.10 18.21
N LEU A 37 -5.38 -4.42 17.59
CA LEU A 37 -4.09 -4.99 17.21
C LEU A 37 -3.11 -5.09 18.39
N LYS A 38 -3.10 -4.10 19.29
CA LYS A 38 -2.11 -4.00 20.36
C LYS A 38 -1.94 -5.27 21.21
N PRO A 39 -3.03 -5.94 21.65
CA PRO A 39 -2.90 -7.18 22.43
C PRO A 39 -2.19 -8.30 21.66
N HIS A 40 -2.37 -8.37 20.33
CA HIS A 40 -1.72 -9.36 19.48
C HIS A 40 -0.23 -9.07 19.31
N LEU A 41 0.15 -7.80 19.15
CA LEU A 41 1.55 -7.39 19.11
C LEU A 41 2.26 -7.77 20.42
N ASP A 42 1.63 -7.49 21.56
CA ASP A 42 2.19 -7.80 22.88
C ASP A 42 2.37 -9.31 23.08
N ALA A 43 1.36 -10.10 22.70
CA ALA A 43 1.41 -11.56 22.83
C ALA A 43 2.50 -12.22 21.95
N THR A 44 2.86 -11.58 20.81
CA THR A 44 3.84 -12.10 19.85
C THR A 44 5.24 -11.49 20.00
N GLY A 45 5.40 -10.47 20.87
CA GLY A 45 6.64 -9.76 21.04
C GLY A 45 7.01 -8.81 19.87
N VAL A 46 6.05 -8.54 18.99
CA VAL A 46 6.16 -7.51 17.96
C VAL A 46 5.98 -6.14 18.63
N ARG A 47 6.90 -5.21 18.40
CA ARG A 47 6.92 -3.95 19.15
C ARG A 47 6.46 -2.75 18.35
N GLN A 48 6.46 -2.86 17.04
CA GLN A 48 6.16 -1.77 16.12
C GLN A 48 5.40 -2.30 14.93
N SER A 49 4.58 -1.45 14.30
CA SER A 49 3.84 -1.80 13.10
C SER A 49 3.85 -0.65 12.11
N ILE A 50 3.65 -0.97 10.83
CA ILE A 50 3.46 -0.03 9.74
C ILE A 50 2.06 -0.24 9.18
N PHE A 51 1.29 0.84 9.13
CA PHE A 51 0.00 0.85 8.43
C PHE A 51 0.24 0.95 6.93
N VAL A 52 -0.56 0.22 6.17
CA VAL A 52 -0.61 0.32 4.70
C VAL A 52 -2.04 0.67 4.28
N GLN A 53 -2.18 1.61 3.33
CA GLN A 53 -3.45 2.15 2.88
C GLN A 53 -4.48 1.07 2.48
N THR A 54 -5.77 1.37 2.70
CA THR A 54 -6.91 0.55 2.27
C THR A 54 -7.79 1.25 1.25
N GLN A 55 -7.57 2.55 1.03
CA GLN A 55 -8.42 3.41 0.21
C GLN A 55 -7.62 4.11 -0.89
N HIS A 56 -8.24 4.39 -2.01
CA HIS A 56 -7.78 5.40 -2.98
C HIS A 56 -8.35 6.78 -2.56
N ASN A 57 -7.98 7.23 -1.36
CA ASN A 57 -8.53 8.45 -0.78
C ASN A 57 -7.50 9.16 0.12
N ILE A 58 -7.25 10.43 -0.19
CA ILE A 58 -6.35 11.30 0.58
C ILE A 58 -6.78 11.46 2.05
N GLU A 59 -8.09 11.44 2.32
CA GLU A 59 -8.60 11.57 3.68
C GLU A 59 -8.18 10.40 4.58
N GLU A 60 -7.93 9.21 4.01
CA GLU A 60 -7.37 8.11 4.79
C GLU A 60 -5.98 8.44 5.31
N ASN A 61 -5.11 9.08 4.49
CA ASN A 61 -3.79 9.51 4.96
C ASN A 61 -3.91 10.42 6.18
N ARG A 62 -4.79 11.43 6.10
CA ARG A 62 -5.02 12.38 7.20
C ARG A 62 -5.54 11.68 8.46
N TRP A 63 -6.48 10.76 8.28
CA TRP A 63 -7.06 9.99 9.38
C TRP A 63 -6.03 9.12 10.08
N VAL A 64 -5.24 8.35 9.30
CA VAL A 64 -4.28 7.41 9.87
C VAL A 64 -3.05 8.12 10.43
N LEU A 65 -2.59 9.21 9.83
CA LEU A 65 -1.47 9.98 10.38
C LEU A 65 -1.81 10.57 11.75
N ARG A 66 -3.03 11.13 11.94
CA ARG A 66 -3.50 11.55 13.27
C ARG A 66 -3.53 10.38 14.27
N MET A 67 -4.03 9.22 13.86
CA MET A 67 -4.02 8.01 14.68
C MET A 67 -2.58 7.59 15.04
N ALA A 68 -1.65 7.70 14.10
CA ALA A 68 -0.26 7.37 14.31
C ALA A 68 0.44 8.34 15.28
N GLU A 69 0.07 9.63 15.29
CA GLU A 69 0.57 10.61 16.26
C GLU A 69 0.24 10.20 17.70
N GLU A 70 -0.94 9.59 17.91
CA GLU A 70 -1.44 9.14 19.22
C GLU A 70 -1.00 7.69 19.55
N THR A 71 -0.29 7.01 18.63
CA THR A 71 0.07 5.59 18.75
C THR A 71 1.56 5.40 18.57
N ASP A 72 2.32 5.32 19.65
CA ASP A 72 3.80 5.27 19.64
C ASP A 72 4.35 4.07 18.84
N TRP A 73 3.70 2.92 18.93
CA TRP A 73 4.14 1.70 18.26
C TRP A 73 3.74 1.64 16.78
N LEU A 74 2.86 2.52 16.30
CA LEU A 74 2.58 2.73 14.88
C LEU A 74 3.63 3.69 14.32
N VAL A 75 4.68 3.12 13.72
CA VAL A 75 5.91 3.86 13.38
C VAL A 75 5.97 4.31 11.94
N GLY A 76 5.06 3.84 11.09
CA GLY A 76 5.02 4.23 9.68
C GLY A 76 3.62 4.10 9.09
N VAL A 77 3.38 4.92 8.07
CA VAL A 77 2.17 4.95 7.25
C VAL A 77 2.58 4.94 5.79
N VAL A 78 2.23 3.88 5.09
CA VAL A 78 2.24 3.83 3.63
C VAL A 78 0.87 4.29 3.17
N GLY A 79 0.79 5.52 2.66
CA GLY A 79 -0.45 6.16 2.26
C GLY A 79 -0.76 6.03 0.78
N TRP A 80 -1.60 6.90 0.29
CA TRP A 80 -2.01 6.97 -1.11
C TRP A 80 -1.97 8.40 -1.64
N VAL A 81 -1.59 8.55 -2.90
CA VAL A 81 -1.80 9.75 -3.72
C VAL A 81 -2.30 9.31 -5.10
N ASP A 82 -3.06 10.15 -5.79
CA ASP A 82 -3.50 9.86 -7.14
C ASP A 82 -2.35 10.05 -8.14
N LEU A 83 -1.67 8.94 -8.44
CA LEU A 83 -0.53 8.92 -9.37
C LEU A 83 -0.89 9.38 -10.78
N ALA A 84 -2.14 9.22 -11.20
CA ALA A 84 -2.59 9.61 -12.53
C ALA A 84 -2.94 11.11 -12.63
N SER A 85 -3.19 11.76 -11.50
CA SER A 85 -3.58 13.16 -11.40
C SER A 85 -2.43 14.12 -11.71
N GLU A 86 -2.75 15.25 -12.33
CA GLU A 86 -1.83 16.38 -12.43
C GLU A 86 -1.50 17.02 -11.05
N MET A 87 -2.36 16.76 -10.05
CA MET A 87 -2.18 17.22 -8.67
C MET A 87 -1.36 16.24 -7.80
N CYS A 88 -0.80 15.17 -8.38
CA CYS A 88 -0.06 14.15 -7.63
C CYS A 88 1.04 14.74 -6.74
N GLU A 89 1.82 15.68 -7.27
CA GLU A 89 2.90 16.31 -6.50
C GLU A 89 2.37 17.17 -5.35
N GLU A 90 1.30 17.94 -5.58
CA GLU A 90 0.68 18.74 -4.52
C GLU A 90 0.13 17.86 -3.40
N GLN A 91 -0.55 16.78 -3.76
CA GLN A 91 -1.03 15.78 -2.79
C GLN A 91 0.11 15.15 -1.99
N LEU A 92 1.23 14.80 -2.65
CA LEU A 92 2.39 14.22 -1.98
C LEU A 92 3.03 15.22 -1.00
N LEU A 93 3.17 16.47 -1.40
CA LEU A 93 3.78 17.52 -0.59
C LEU A 93 3.03 17.79 0.72
N GLU A 94 1.75 17.45 0.80
CA GLU A 94 0.99 17.55 2.04
C GLU A 94 1.49 16.57 3.12
N PHE A 95 2.01 15.40 2.72
CA PHE A 95 2.30 14.32 3.67
C PHE A 95 3.77 13.96 3.80
N LYS A 96 4.57 14.14 2.74
CA LYS A 96 5.93 13.58 2.65
C LYS A 96 6.89 13.99 3.77
N ASP A 97 6.65 15.16 4.36
CA ASP A 97 7.49 15.68 5.45
C ASP A 97 7.00 15.24 6.84
N HIS A 98 5.88 14.52 6.91
CA HIS A 98 5.43 13.93 8.17
C HIS A 98 6.33 12.75 8.56
N PRO A 99 6.90 12.71 9.79
CA PRO A 99 7.93 11.74 10.18
C PRO A 99 7.48 10.28 10.12
N LYS A 100 6.18 10.03 10.13
CA LYS A 100 5.60 8.69 10.00
C LYS A 100 5.05 8.37 8.61
N PHE A 101 5.12 9.29 7.64
CA PHE A 101 4.76 8.98 6.26
C PHE A 101 5.95 8.36 5.55
N VAL A 102 5.91 7.05 5.30
CA VAL A 102 7.10 6.28 4.89
C VAL A 102 7.02 5.72 3.47
N GLY A 103 5.92 5.87 2.78
CA GLY A 103 5.74 5.37 1.42
C GLY A 103 4.36 5.65 0.86
N VAL A 104 4.19 5.26 -0.39
CA VAL A 104 2.92 5.33 -1.13
C VAL A 104 2.61 3.96 -1.72
N ARG A 105 1.34 3.58 -1.72
CA ARG A 105 0.84 2.39 -2.40
C ARG A 105 -0.41 2.73 -3.23
N HIS A 106 -0.59 2.02 -4.32
CA HIS A 106 -1.83 1.99 -5.09
C HIS A 106 -2.29 0.53 -5.25
N VAL A 107 -3.60 0.27 -5.15
CA VAL A 107 -4.17 -1.08 -5.31
C VAL A 107 -4.21 -1.45 -6.80
N THR A 108 -3.03 -1.65 -7.38
CA THR A 108 -2.84 -1.86 -8.82
C THR A 108 -3.50 -3.15 -9.31
N HIS A 109 -3.56 -4.17 -8.46
CA HIS A 109 -4.07 -5.48 -8.89
C HIS A 109 -5.58 -5.52 -9.12
N ASP A 110 -6.33 -4.53 -8.62
CA ASP A 110 -7.77 -4.40 -8.81
C ASP A 110 -8.13 -3.43 -9.96
N GLU A 111 -7.11 -2.78 -10.55
CA GLU A 111 -7.35 -1.95 -11.72
C GLU A 111 -7.86 -2.79 -12.91
N PRO A 112 -8.87 -2.30 -13.66
CA PRO A 112 -9.44 -3.03 -14.80
C PRO A 112 -8.44 -3.25 -15.94
N ASP A 113 -7.38 -2.43 -15.98
CA ASP A 113 -6.31 -2.48 -16.97
C ASP A 113 -5.03 -2.99 -16.31
N ASP A 114 -4.59 -4.17 -16.70
CA ASP A 114 -3.33 -4.76 -16.21
C ASP A 114 -2.10 -3.89 -16.50
N ASP A 115 -2.17 -2.98 -17.46
CA ASP A 115 -1.09 -2.05 -17.84
C ASP A 115 -1.23 -0.67 -17.15
N PHE A 116 -2.16 -0.51 -16.19
CA PHE A 116 -2.40 0.74 -15.45
C PHE A 116 -1.10 1.38 -14.96
N ILE A 117 -0.24 0.62 -14.31
CA ILE A 117 0.97 1.12 -13.64
C ILE A 117 1.98 1.75 -14.61
N VAL A 118 1.92 1.38 -15.89
CA VAL A 118 2.81 1.91 -16.94
C VAL A 118 2.13 2.91 -17.87
N ARG A 119 0.91 3.35 -17.55
CA ARG A 119 0.25 4.46 -18.26
C ARG A 119 1.04 5.75 -18.11
N PRO A 120 1.10 6.60 -19.14
CA PRO A 120 1.90 7.84 -19.09
C PRO A 120 1.59 8.74 -17.88
N GLY A 121 0.31 8.87 -17.49
CA GLY A 121 -0.09 9.64 -16.31
C GLY A 121 0.48 9.06 -15.02
N VAL A 122 0.36 7.74 -14.83
CA VAL A 122 0.86 7.04 -13.64
C VAL A 122 2.39 7.09 -13.58
N LEU A 123 3.07 6.90 -14.71
CA LEU A 123 4.53 7.06 -14.77
C LEU A 123 4.99 8.47 -14.38
N ARG A 124 4.21 9.52 -14.71
CA ARG A 124 4.50 10.89 -14.23
C ARG A 124 4.42 10.94 -12.70
N GLY A 125 3.37 10.37 -12.11
CA GLY A 125 3.22 10.31 -10.65
C GLY A 125 4.34 9.53 -9.98
N LEU A 126 4.76 8.38 -10.53
CA LEU A 126 5.90 7.62 -10.02
C LEU A 126 7.21 8.42 -10.10
N LYS A 127 7.42 9.24 -11.13
CA LYS A 127 8.56 10.17 -11.21
C LYS A 127 8.50 11.25 -10.15
N VAL A 128 7.31 11.67 -9.73
CA VAL A 128 7.15 12.58 -8.59
C VAL A 128 7.61 11.90 -7.31
N LEU A 129 7.22 10.64 -7.06
CA LEU A 129 7.71 9.90 -5.90
C LEU A 129 9.24 9.75 -5.93
N GLU A 130 9.82 9.38 -7.08
CA GLU A 130 11.27 9.28 -7.27
C GLU A 130 11.97 10.60 -6.95
N LYS A 131 11.47 11.73 -7.50
CA LYS A 131 11.99 13.09 -7.28
C LYS A 131 12.06 13.46 -5.80
N HIS A 132 11.06 13.04 -5.03
CA HIS A 132 10.94 13.35 -3.60
C HIS A 132 11.50 12.24 -2.68
N GLY A 133 12.03 11.15 -3.25
CA GLY A 133 12.62 10.04 -2.49
C GLY A 133 11.60 9.25 -1.66
N VAL A 134 10.33 9.23 -2.08
CA VAL A 134 9.26 8.49 -1.38
C VAL A 134 9.13 7.10 -1.97
N PRO A 135 9.27 6.02 -1.17
CA PRO A 135 9.13 4.65 -1.63
C PRO A 135 7.74 4.33 -2.18
N PHE A 136 7.69 3.35 -3.08
CA PHE A 136 6.43 2.88 -3.67
C PHE A 136 6.25 1.36 -3.51
N ASP A 137 5.11 0.94 -2.96
CA ASP A 137 4.74 -0.45 -2.80
C ASP A 137 3.98 -0.95 -4.05
N LEU A 138 4.55 -1.96 -4.72
CA LEU A 138 3.98 -2.59 -5.91
C LEU A 138 3.00 -3.70 -5.48
N LEU A 139 1.72 -3.35 -5.34
CA LEU A 139 0.67 -4.33 -5.03
C LEU A 139 0.24 -5.04 -6.33
N PHE A 140 0.97 -6.08 -6.68
CA PHE A 140 0.84 -6.81 -7.92
C PHE A 140 0.22 -8.21 -7.75
N HIS A 141 -0.40 -8.71 -8.81
CA HIS A 141 -0.48 -10.13 -9.10
C HIS A 141 0.66 -10.54 -10.03
N VAL A 142 0.90 -11.84 -10.16
CA VAL A 142 1.94 -12.40 -11.05
C VAL A 142 1.90 -11.79 -12.45
N ARG A 143 0.70 -11.59 -13.03
CA ARG A 143 0.52 -11.01 -14.36
C ARG A 143 1.08 -9.59 -14.53
N HIS A 144 1.27 -8.85 -13.42
CA HIS A 144 1.82 -7.48 -13.44
C HIS A 144 3.35 -7.45 -13.31
N LEU A 145 4.00 -8.57 -12.93
CA LEU A 145 5.46 -8.61 -12.75
C LEU A 145 6.23 -8.24 -14.01
N LYS A 146 5.64 -8.46 -15.21
CA LYS A 146 6.18 -8.00 -16.49
C LYS A 146 6.54 -6.50 -16.50
N HIS A 147 5.89 -5.69 -15.63
CA HIS A 147 6.12 -4.27 -15.53
C HIS A 147 7.23 -3.90 -14.54
N ALA A 148 7.56 -4.78 -13.58
CA ALA A 148 8.54 -4.47 -12.54
C ALA A 148 9.92 -4.14 -13.12
N ASP A 149 10.38 -4.93 -14.08
CA ASP A 149 11.64 -4.70 -14.81
C ASP A 149 11.64 -3.37 -15.58
N ARG A 150 10.54 -3.05 -16.25
CA ARG A 150 10.37 -1.77 -16.93
C ARG A 150 10.44 -0.60 -15.97
N LEU A 151 9.70 -0.67 -14.85
CA LEU A 151 9.69 0.37 -13.84
C LEU A 151 11.07 0.58 -13.22
N ALA A 152 11.79 -0.51 -12.91
CA ALA A 152 13.14 -0.44 -12.37
C ALA A 152 14.14 0.24 -13.33
N ARG A 153 13.97 0.05 -14.64
CA ARG A 153 14.81 0.72 -15.66
C ARG A 153 14.43 2.17 -15.89
N GLU A 154 13.13 2.49 -15.90
CA GLU A 154 12.65 3.85 -16.16
C GLU A 154 12.76 4.77 -14.92
N LEU A 155 12.79 4.18 -13.73
CA LEU A 155 12.78 4.87 -12.43
C LEU A 155 13.87 4.30 -11.49
N PRO A 156 15.16 4.40 -11.88
CA PRO A 156 16.26 3.74 -11.15
C PRO A 156 16.51 4.34 -9.75
N GLY A 157 16.00 5.53 -9.48
CA GLY A 157 16.10 6.17 -8.16
C GLY A 157 14.89 5.92 -7.26
N LEU A 158 13.80 5.31 -7.77
CA LEU A 158 12.63 5.01 -6.97
C LEU A 158 12.83 3.70 -6.19
N LEU A 159 12.78 3.78 -4.86
CA LEU A 159 12.71 2.58 -4.03
C LEU A 159 11.36 1.93 -4.20
N MET A 160 11.34 0.65 -4.60
CA MET A 160 10.11 -0.12 -4.81
C MET A 160 10.16 -1.43 -4.03
N VAL A 161 9.02 -1.81 -3.45
CA VAL A 161 8.81 -3.08 -2.77
C VAL A 161 7.69 -3.84 -3.46
N ILE A 162 7.89 -5.13 -3.73
CA ILE A 162 6.83 -5.99 -4.26
C ILE A 162 6.04 -6.57 -3.08
N ASP A 163 4.82 -6.09 -2.90
CA ASP A 163 3.92 -6.58 -1.87
C ASP A 163 3.56 -8.06 -2.08
N HIS A 164 3.53 -8.82 -0.98
CA HIS A 164 3.05 -10.21 -0.96
C HIS A 164 3.72 -11.12 -2.01
N LEU A 165 4.97 -10.81 -2.42
CA LEU A 165 5.68 -11.50 -3.50
C LEU A 165 4.88 -11.58 -4.82
N ALA A 166 4.06 -10.55 -5.13
CA ALA A 166 3.11 -10.53 -6.25
C ALA A 166 2.09 -11.69 -6.22
N LYS A 167 1.74 -12.18 -5.03
CA LYS A 167 0.66 -13.16 -4.80
C LYS A 167 0.78 -14.44 -5.65
N PRO A 168 1.87 -15.22 -5.55
CA PRO A 168 1.99 -16.50 -6.23
C PRO A 168 0.87 -17.46 -5.80
N ARG A 169 0.47 -18.36 -6.68
CA ARG A 169 -0.62 -19.32 -6.41
C ARG A 169 -0.19 -20.43 -5.45
N ILE A 170 0.10 -20.07 -4.19
CA ILE A 170 0.59 -20.98 -3.15
C ILE A 170 -0.39 -22.13 -2.90
N ARG A 171 -1.69 -21.84 -2.87
CA ARG A 171 -2.74 -22.84 -2.66
C ARG A 171 -2.69 -23.96 -3.71
N ASP A 172 -2.40 -23.60 -4.95
CA ASP A 172 -2.35 -24.53 -6.09
C ASP A 172 -0.97 -25.18 -6.22
N ARG A 173 0.00 -24.79 -5.37
CA ARG A 173 1.42 -25.19 -5.44
C ARG A 173 2.04 -24.93 -6.82
N SER A 174 1.52 -23.92 -7.53
CA SER A 174 1.99 -23.51 -8.86
C SER A 174 2.77 -22.21 -8.77
N VAL A 175 4.04 -22.28 -9.14
CA VAL A 175 4.98 -21.14 -9.17
C VAL A 175 5.62 -20.96 -10.55
N ASP A 176 5.16 -21.72 -11.54
CA ASP A 176 5.80 -21.81 -12.86
C ASP A 176 5.70 -20.52 -13.66
N ASP A 177 4.64 -19.73 -13.43
CA ASP A 177 4.43 -18.41 -14.03
C ASP A 177 5.07 -17.27 -13.23
N TRP A 178 5.35 -17.49 -11.95
CA TRP A 178 5.87 -16.51 -11.01
C TRP A 178 7.41 -16.51 -10.94
N LEU A 179 8.03 -17.68 -10.73
CA LEU A 179 9.47 -17.81 -10.50
C LEU A 179 10.36 -17.26 -11.66
N PRO A 180 10.00 -17.44 -12.96
CA PRO A 180 10.78 -16.87 -14.04
C PRO A 180 10.80 -15.35 -14.09
N GLN A 181 9.78 -14.68 -13.54
CA GLN A 181 9.63 -13.23 -13.56
C GLN A 181 10.34 -12.52 -12.39
N LEU A 182 10.85 -13.27 -11.41
CA LEU A 182 11.64 -12.75 -10.30
C LEU A 182 13.16 -12.84 -10.53
N LYS A 183 13.58 -13.38 -11.67
CA LYS A 183 15.00 -13.50 -12.05
C LYS A 183 15.42 -12.35 -12.94
#